data_b0d3c7ddc5be06d1fb5dc3ef82299a99
#
_entry.id   b0d3c7ddc5be06d1fb5dc3ef82299a99
#
_cell.length_a   1.000
_cell.length_b   1.000
_cell.length_c   1.000
_cell.angle_alpha   90.00
_cell.angle_beta   90.00
_cell.angle_gamma   90.00
#
_symmetry.space_group_name_H-M   'P 1'
#
loop_
_entity.id
_entity.type
_entity.pdbx_description
1 polymer ?
#
loop_
_entity_poly.entity_id
_entity_poly.type
_entity_poly.pdbx_seq_one_letter_code
_entity_poly.pdbx_strand_id
1 'polypeptide(L)'
;MNRRQYLIALVIAAIFSACGTKANTQGRQESLDGKWEVKLSETEDNSSTENVKITLEFNLAEKRFGGEGICNTYGGDIETLNSSKGTIRLGDVISTLVACDNMAYENALFDRLPEVRRFQMKEGKCYLYGEDAETPLLILIRQ
;
A
#
# COMPACT_ATOMS: atom_id res chain seq x y z
N MET A 1 41.70 38.96 -65.13
CA MET A 1 41.96 37.68 -64.47
C MET A 1 41.14 37.60 -63.21
N ASN A 2 40.34 36.60 -63.09
CA ASN A 2 39.05 36.59 -62.43
C ASN A 2 39.13 36.37 -60.91
N ARG A 3 38.62 37.33 -60.17
CA ARG A 3 38.37 37.22 -58.78
C ARG A 3 36.94 36.70 -58.64
N ARG A 4 36.79 35.43 -58.34
CA ARG A 4 35.50 34.88 -57.92
C ARG A 4 35.35 35.05 -56.39
N GLN A 5 34.53 36.00 -56.05
CA GLN A 5 34.08 36.16 -54.65
C GLN A 5 33.14 35.00 -54.28
N TYR A 6 33.59 34.22 -53.34
CA TYR A 6 32.69 33.21 -52.69
C TYR A 6 31.92 33.94 -51.61
N LEU A 7 30.64 34.13 -51.88
CA LEU A 7 29.68 34.51 -50.87
C LEU A 7 29.47 33.29 -49.98
N ILE A 8 29.98 33.35 -48.77
CA ILE A 8 29.71 32.37 -47.72
C ILE A 8 28.37 32.74 -47.12
N ALA A 9 27.34 32.04 -47.53
CA ALA A 9 26.06 32.08 -46.86
C ALA A 9 26.16 31.34 -45.50
N LEU A 10 26.22 32.10 -44.42
CA LEU A 10 26.10 31.60 -43.07
C LEU A 10 24.66 31.15 -42.83
N VAL A 11 24.41 29.85 -42.98
CA VAL A 11 23.18 29.24 -42.52
C VAL A 11 23.31 29.05 -41.02
N ILE A 12 22.70 29.93 -40.25
CA ILE A 12 22.54 29.77 -38.81
C ILE A 12 21.43 28.77 -38.60
N ALA A 13 21.79 27.50 -38.41
CA ALA A 13 20.88 26.48 -37.95
C ALA A 13 20.59 26.73 -36.47
N ALA A 14 19.46 27.35 -36.19
CA ALA A 14 18.93 27.45 -34.84
C ALA A 14 18.53 26.02 -34.36
N ILE A 15 19.38 25.41 -33.56
CA ILE A 15 19.08 24.16 -32.90
C ILE A 15 18.14 24.50 -31.72
N PHE A 16 16.84 24.39 -31.96
CA PHE A 16 15.87 24.35 -30.89
C PHE A 16 16.10 23.05 -30.11
N SER A 17 16.92 23.11 -29.06
CA SER A 17 16.92 22.09 -28.02
C SER A 17 15.59 22.16 -27.32
N ALA A 18 14.62 21.35 -27.80
CA ALA A 18 13.44 21.03 -27.06
C ALA A 18 13.90 20.22 -25.83
N CYS A 19 14.12 20.90 -24.71
CA CYS A 19 14.19 20.30 -23.40
C CYS A 19 12.80 19.73 -23.12
N GLY A 20 12.57 18.54 -23.64
CA GLY A 20 11.46 17.70 -23.19
C GLY A 20 11.74 17.35 -21.73
N THR A 21 11.17 18.12 -20.81
CA THR A 21 10.96 17.67 -19.44
C THR A 21 10.09 16.42 -19.52
N LYS A 22 10.76 15.26 -19.63
CA LYS A 22 10.12 14.01 -19.27
C LYS A 22 9.70 14.22 -17.83
N ALA A 23 8.40 14.44 -17.62
CA ALA A 23 7.80 14.26 -16.34
C ALA A 23 8.23 12.85 -15.91
N ASN A 24 9.19 12.79 -15.01
CA ASN A 24 9.60 11.57 -14.36
C ASN A 24 8.42 11.20 -13.48
N THR A 25 7.46 10.47 -14.05
CA THR A 25 6.50 9.70 -13.29
C THR A 25 7.33 8.58 -12.67
N GLN A 26 8.16 8.95 -11.69
CA GLN A 26 8.64 8.00 -10.72
C GLN A 26 7.37 7.36 -10.18
N GLY A 27 7.11 6.14 -10.64
CA GLY A 27 6.05 5.35 -10.11
C GLY A 27 6.19 5.42 -8.60
N ARG A 28 5.20 6.06 -7.95
CA ARG A 28 5.13 6.15 -6.51
C ARG A 28 5.25 4.73 -6.05
N GLN A 29 6.42 4.37 -5.53
CA GLN A 29 6.64 3.03 -5.00
C GLN A 29 5.58 2.86 -3.93
N GLU A 30 4.58 2.03 -4.22
CA GLU A 30 3.46 1.81 -3.34
C GLU A 30 4.03 1.24 -2.04
N SER A 31 4.05 2.07 -1.00
CA SER A 31 4.55 1.70 0.32
C SER A 31 3.41 1.11 1.14
N LEU A 32 3.72 0.12 1.95
CA LEU A 32 2.78 -0.41 2.96
C LEU A 32 2.47 0.64 4.04
N ASP A 33 3.37 1.60 4.26
CA ASP A 33 3.25 2.65 5.27
C ASP A 33 1.97 3.47 5.12
N GLY A 34 1.34 3.82 6.24
CA GLY A 34 0.13 4.65 6.29
C GLY A 34 -1.16 3.89 6.55
N LYS A 35 -2.29 4.57 6.34
CA LYS A 35 -3.62 4.12 6.76
C LYS A 35 -4.41 3.47 5.62
N TRP A 36 -5.07 2.36 5.95
CA TRP A 36 -5.80 1.50 5.05
C TRP A 36 -7.18 1.18 5.61
N GLU A 37 -8.16 1.00 4.73
CA GLU A 37 -9.43 0.34 5.05
C GLU A 37 -9.27 -1.16 4.85
N VAL A 38 -9.77 -1.96 5.79
CA VAL A 38 -9.63 -3.42 5.78
C VAL A 38 -10.89 -4.08 5.26
N LYS A 39 -10.70 -5.06 4.35
CA LYS A 39 -11.73 -6.02 3.94
C LYS A 39 -11.22 -7.43 4.21
N LEU A 40 -12.04 -8.27 4.84
CA LEU A 40 -11.77 -9.69 4.97
C LEU A 40 -12.14 -10.41 3.66
N SER A 41 -11.29 -11.32 3.17
CA SER A 41 -11.50 -11.91 1.84
C SER A 41 -12.59 -12.98 1.78
N GLU A 42 -13.00 -13.56 2.91
CA GLU A 42 -13.91 -14.72 2.95
C GLU A 42 -15.25 -14.47 3.67
N THR A 43 -15.58 -13.23 3.97
CA THR A 43 -16.89 -12.96 4.56
C THR A 43 -17.93 -12.76 3.46
N GLU A 44 -18.65 -13.80 3.11
CA GLU A 44 -19.80 -13.73 2.20
C GLU A 44 -20.97 -12.90 2.76
N ASP A 45 -20.93 -12.54 4.03
CA ASP A 45 -21.98 -11.75 4.68
C ASP A 45 -21.54 -10.32 4.94
N ASN A 46 -21.42 -9.55 3.87
CA ASN A 46 -21.22 -8.09 3.92
C ASN A 46 -22.49 -7.33 4.38
N SER A 47 -23.57 -8.02 4.70
CA SER A 47 -24.87 -7.37 4.91
C SER A 47 -24.95 -6.56 6.21
N SER A 48 -24.09 -6.83 7.18
CA SER A 48 -24.12 -6.15 8.49
C SER A 48 -23.02 -5.11 8.69
N THR A 49 -22.09 -4.95 7.74
CA THR A 49 -20.94 -4.03 7.89
C THR A 49 -20.90 -2.88 6.87
N GLU A 50 -21.98 -2.67 6.12
CA GLU A 50 -22.02 -1.64 5.05
C GLU A 50 -21.66 -0.21 5.51
N ASN A 51 -21.71 0.08 6.81
CA ASN A 51 -21.43 1.42 7.36
C ASN A 51 -20.26 1.46 8.34
N VAL A 52 -19.58 0.34 8.61
CA VAL A 52 -18.47 0.32 9.56
C VAL A 52 -17.15 0.18 8.82
N LYS A 53 -16.30 1.19 8.97
CA LYS A 53 -14.94 1.15 8.41
C LYS A 53 -13.97 0.65 9.46
N ILE A 54 -13.41 -0.53 9.21
CA ILE A 54 -12.26 -1.01 9.96
C ILE A 54 -10.99 -0.47 9.30
N THR A 55 -10.09 0.04 10.11
CA THR A 55 -8.83 0.60 9.61
C THR A 55 -7.63 -0.17 10.13
N LEU A 56 -6.58 -0.22 9.32
CA LEU A 56 -5.26 -0.72 9.68
C LEU A 56 -4.22 0.29 9.21
N GLU A 57 -3.38 0.73 10.11
CA GLU A 57 -2.30 1.64 9.84
C GLU A 57 -0.96 0.96 10.10
N PHE A 58 -0.02 1.13 9.19
CA PHE A 58 1.35 0.72 9.37
C PHE A 58 2.23 1.94 9.58
N ASN A 59 2.97 1.97 10.68
CA ASN A 59 4.06 2.90 10.93
C ASN A 59 5.37 2.12 10.83
N LEU A 60 5.96 2.13 9.64
CA LEU A 60 7.16 1.35 9.37
C LEU A 60 8.39 1.89 10.08
N ALA A 61 8.43 3.19 10.35
CA ALA A 61 9.53 3.82 11.08
C ALA A 61 9.58 3.34 12.53
N GLU A 62 8.44 3.19 13.17
CA GLU A 62 8.32 2.71 14.55
C GLU A 62 8.17 1.19 14.63
N LYS A 63 8.06 0.50 13.50
CA LYS A 63 7.78 -0.94 13.41
C LYS A 63 6.50 -1.33 14.17
N ARG A 64 5.45 -0.58 13.97
CA ARG A 64 4.16 -0.79 14.62
C ARG A 64 3.03 -0.85 13.60
N PHE A 65 2.00 -1.58 13.95
CA PHE A 65 0.71 -1.52 13.28
C PHE A 65 -0.39 -1.28 14.29
N GLY A 66 -1.54 -0.79 13.82
CA GLY A 66 -2.71 -0.60 14.66
C GLY A 66 -3.87 -0.02 13.88
N GLY A 67 -5.00 0.17 14.55
CA GLY A 67 -6.17 0.73 13.89
C GLY A 67 -7.40 0.73 14.77
N GLU A 68 -8.51 0.97 14.10
CA GLU A 68 -9.85 0.97 14.70
C GLU A 68 -10.64 -0.20 14.12
N GLY A 69 -11.08 -1.09 14.99
CA GLY A 69 -12.02 -2.16 14.68
C GLY A 69 -13.45 -1.65 14.63
N ILE A 70 -14.40 -2.53 14.88
CA ILE A 70 -15.83 -2.17 15.01
C ILE A 70 -16.08 -1.50 16.36
N CYS A 71 -15.51 -2.07 17.41
CA CYS A 71 -15.73 -1.68 18.81
C CYS A 71 -14.45 -1.30 19.53
N ASN A 72 -13.33 -1.83 19.06
CA ASN A 72 -12.06 -1.76 19.76
C ASN A 72 -11.01 -1.06 18.93
N THR A 73 -10.11 -0.35 19.58
CA THR A 73 -8.83 0.01 19.03
C THR A 73 -7.85 -1.13 19.26
N TYR A 74 -6.95 -1.34 18.31
CA TYR A 74 -6.00 -2.44 18.38
C TYR A 74 -4.64 -2.05 17.82
N GLY A 75 -3.63 -2.85 18.11
CA GLY A 75 -2.30 -2.64 17.57
C GLY A 75 -1.32 -3.73 18.00
N GLY A 76 -0.11 -3.63 17.49
CA GLY A 76 0.98 -4.55 17.77
C GLY A 76 2.27 -4.11 17.11
N ASP A 77 3.28 -4.95 17.20
CA ASP A 77 4.59 -4.70 16.62
C ASP A 77 4.73 -5.40 15.26
N ILE A 78 5.48 -4.79 14.34
CA ILE A 78 5.94 -5.44 13.12
C ILE A 78 7.25 -6.15 13.46
N GLU A 79 7.21 -7.47 13.61
CA GLU A 79 8.38 -8.27 13.99
C GLU A 79 9.44 -8.28 12.87
N THR A 80 9.01 -8.50 11.63
CA THR A 80 9.89 -8.50 10.46
C THR A 80 9.21 -7.86 9.27
N LEU A 81 10.01 -7.18 8.43
CA LEU A 81 9.56 -6.61 7.16
C LEU A 81 10.69 -6.67 6.15
N ASN A 82 10.41 -7.21 4.97
CA ASN A 82 11.27 -7.12 3.81
C ASN A 82 10.44 -6.68 2.58
N SER A 83 10.44 -5.39 2.33
CA SER A 83 9.63 -4.78 1.25
C SER A 83 10.05 -5.28 -0.13
N SER A 84 11.32 -5.59 -0.37
CA SER A 84 11.80 -6.09 -1.67
C SER A 84 11.34 -7.51 -1.96
N LYS A 85 11.10 -8.30 -0.92
CA LYS A 85 10.58 -9.68 -1.03
C LYS A 85 9.06 -9.75 -0.82
N GLY A 86 8.42 -8.66 -0.41
CA GLY A 86 7.01 -8.66 -0.07
C GLY A 86 6.68 -9.53 1.15
N THR A 87 7.61 -9.66 2.11
CA THR A 87 7.40 -10.45 3.32
C THR A 87 7.23 -9.55 4.54
N ILE A 88 6.31 -9.93 5.41
CA ILE A 88 6.03 -9.23 6.66
C ILE A 88 5.56 -10.24 7.71
N ARG A 89 5.91 -9.99 8.97
CA ARG A 89 5.39 -10.72 10.11
C ARG A 89 4.89 -9.73 11.14
N LEU A 90 3.64 -9.87 11.48
CA LEU A 90 2.99 -9.09 12.54
C LEU A 90 3.05 -9.90 13.85
N GLY A 91 3.29 -9.21 14.94
CA GLY A 91 3.25 -9.78 16.27
C GLY A 91 1.82 -9.92 16.79
N ASP A 92 1.72 -10.22 18.08
CA ASP A 92 0.44 -10.37 18.76
C ASP A 92 -0.38 -9.08 18.71
N VAL A 93 -1.70 -9.25 18.60
CA VAL A 93 -2.65 -8.14 18.61
C VAL A 93 -3.04 -7.83 20.05
N ILE A 94 -2.85 -6.58 20.44
CA ILE A 94 -3.34 -6.03 21.70
C ILE A 94 -4.50 -5.12 21.37
N SER A 95 -5.65 -5.30 22.05
CA SER A 95 -6.84 -4.49 21.83
C SER A 95 -7.49 -4.04 23.13
N THR A 96 -8.32 -2.99 23.05
CA THR A 96 -9.30 -2.70 24.11
C THR A 96 -10.33 -3.84 24.18
N LEU A 97 -11.05 -3.94 25.28
CA LEU A 97 -12.01 -5.04 25.54
C LEU A 97 -13.43 -4.48 25.69
N VAL A 98 -13.88 -3.72 24.71
CA VAL A 98 -15.27 -3.27 24.66
C VAL A 98 -16.10 -4.34 23.99
N ALA A 99 -17.19 -4.76 24.63
CA ALA A 99 -18.14 -5.69 24.04
C ALA A 99 -19.23 -4.94 23.27
N CYS A 100 -19.53 -5.42 22.07
CA CYS A 100 -20.66 -4.95 21.27
C CYS A 100 -21.26 -6.09 20.45
N ASP A 101 -22.43 -5.84 19.85
CA ASP A 101 -23.25 -6.90 19.24
C ASP A 101 -22.63 -7.51 17.96
N ASN A 102 -21.61 -6.90 17.36
CA ASN A 102 -21.09 -7.31 16.06
C ASN A 102 -19.58 -7.59 16.05
N MET A 103 -19.10 -8.34 17.04
CA MET A 103 -17.67 -8.61 17.22
C MET A 103 -17.09 -9.68 16.28
N ALA A 104 -17.93 -10.46 15.59
CA ALA A 104 -17.45 -11.59 14.80
C ALA A 104 -16.41 -11.17 13.73
N TYR A 105 -16.66 -10.06 13.05
CA TYR A 105 -15.75 -9.53 12.01
C TYR A 105 -14.45 -8.99 12.61
N GLU A 106 -14.53 -8.30 13.74
CA GLU A 106 -13.36 -7.78 14.46
C GLU A 106 -12.49 -8.92 15.00
N ASN A 107 -13.11 -9.93 15.59
CA ASN A 107 -12.41 -11.13 16.07
C ASN A 107 -11.72 -11.86 14.91
N ALA A 108 -12.38 -12.01 13.77
CA ALA A 108 -11.78 -12.62 12.59
C ALA A 108 -10.57 -11.80 12.06
N LEU A 109 -10.61 -10.48 12.15
CA LEU A 109 -9.46 -9.64 11.84
C LEU A 109 -8.29 -9.90 12.80
N PHE A 110 -8.57 -9.92 14.12
CA PHE A 110 -7.53 -10.12 15.13
C PHE A 110 -6.88 -11.50 15.04
N ASP A 111 -7.65 -12.51 14.68
CA ASP A 111 -7.14 -13.87 14.45
C ASP A 111 -6.24 -13.94 13.19
N ARG A 112 -6.59 -13.20 12.14
CA ARG A 112 -5.86 -13.23 10.86
C ARG A 112 -4.57 -12.40 10.84
N LEU A 113 -4.50 -11.31 11.58
CA LEU A 113 -3.33 -10.43 11.59
C LEU A 113 -2.03 -11.18 11.96
N PRO A 114 -1.98 -12.01 13.01
CA PRO A 114 -0.78 -12.77 13.36
C PRO A 114 -0.40 -13.84 12.32
N GLU A 115 -1.33 -14.23 11.45
CA GLU A 115 -1.09 -15.23 10.39
C GLU A 115 -0.45 -14.64 9.13
N VAL A 116 -0.41 -13.31 9.00
CA VAL A 116 0.16 -12.63 7.84
C VAL A 116 1.66 -12.91 7.71
N ARG A 117 2.07 -13.33 6.50
CA ARG A 117 3.48 -13.63 6.17
C ARG A 117 3.96 -12.89 4.92
N ARG A 118 3.07 -12.55 4.02
CA ARG A 118 3.40 -11.89 2.76
C ARG A 118 2.42 -10.78 2.45
N PHE A 119 2.89 -9.81 1.68
CA PHE A 119 2.02 -8.79 1.11
C PHE A 119 2.33 -8.55 -0.36
N GLN A 120 1.34 -8.11 -1.10
CA GLN A 120 1.47 -7.73 -2.51
C GLN A 120 0.68 -6.46 -2.77
N MET A 121 1.36 -5.47 -3.35
CA MET A 121 0.71 -4.28 -3.88
C MET A 121 0.24 -4.54 -5.30
N LYS A 122 -1.03 -4.29 -5.58
CA LYS A 122 -1.61 -4.42 -6.91
C LYS A 122 -2.79 -3.47 -7.07
N GLU A 123 -2.77 -2.67 -8.13
CA GLU A 123 -3.87 -1.76 -8.49
C GLU A 123 -4.30 -0.81 -7.35
N GLY A 124 -3.32 -0.27 -6.61
CA GLY A 124 -3.57 0.65 -5.49
C GLY A 124 -4.11 -0.01 -4.22
N LYS A 125 -4.16 -1.34 -4.18
CA LYS A 125 -4.55 -2.14 -3.02
C LYS A 125 -3.37 -2.93 -2.49
N CYS A 126 -3.41 -3.27 -1.21
CA CYS A 126 -2.48 -4.20 -0.62
C CYS A 126 -3.21 -5.50 -0.24
N TYR A 127 -2.68 -6.61 -0.65
CA TYR A 127 -3.20 -7.95 -0.35
C TYR A 127 -2.26 -8.60 0.66
N LEU A 128 -2.80 -9.01 1.80
CA LEU A 128 -2.04 -9.70 2.85
C LEU A 128 -2.36 -11.20 2.81
N TYR A 129 -1.33 -12.02 2.80
CA TYR A 129 -1.44 -13.47 2.68
C TYR A 129 -0.80 -14.18 3.86
N GLY A 130 -1.30 -15.37 4.18
CA GLY A 130 -0.60 -16.35 5.00
C GLY A 130 0.63 -16.92 4.28
N GLU A 131 1.27 -17.92 4.89
CA GLU A 131 2.54 -18.46 4.38
C GLU A 131 2.41 -19.07 2.98
N ASP A 132 1.48 -20.01 2.80
CA ASP A 132 1.28 -20.75 1.55
C ASP A 132 -0.08 -20.46 0.89
N ALA A 133 -0.77 -19.42 1.34
CA ALA A 133 -2.10 -19.11 0.86
C ALA A 133 -2.08 -18.47 -0.54
N GLU A 134 -2.88 -18.98 -1.45
CA GLU A 134 -3.14 -18.35 -2.76
C GLU A 134 -4.20 -17.26 -2.63
N THR A 135 -5.11 -17.39 -1.67
CA THR A 135 -6.16 -16.42 -1.36
C THR A 135 -5.66 -15.46 -0.27
N PRO A 136 -5.85 -14.15 -0.41
CA PRO A 136 -5.45 -13.21 0.62
C PRO A 136 -6.30 -13.38 1.88
N LEU A 137 -5.70 -13.22 3.04
CA LEU A 137 -6.41 -13.14 4.33
C LEU A 137 -7.16 -11.81 4.45
N LEU A 138 -6.51 -10.73 4.02
CA LEU A 138 -7.01 -9.36 4.11
C LEU A 138 -6.73 -8.60 2.80
N ILE A 139 -7.65 -7.74 2.43
CA ILE A 139 -7.49 -6.79 1.32
C ILE A 139 -7.54 -5.38 1.91
N LEU A 140 -6.52 -4.60 1.66
CA LEU A 140 -6.36 -3.25 2.16
C LEU A 140 -6.56 -2.23 1.03
N ILE A 141 -7.39 -1.23 1.28
CA ILE A 141 -7.70 -0.16 0.36
C ILE A 141 -7.13 1.14 0.96
N ARG A 142 -6.32 1.86 0.20
CA ARG A 142 -5.69 3.10 0.67
C ARG A 142 -6.75 4.14 1.07
N GLN A 143 -6.53 4.78 2.24
CA GLN A 143 -7.36 5.90 2.71
C GLN A 143 -6.82 7.22 2.19
#